data_0d27f6ffed7576d6d8983eb30c91bb52
#
_entry.id   0d27f6ffed7576d6d8983eb30c91bb52
#
_cell.length_a   1.000
_cell.length_b   1.000
_cell.length_c   1.000
_cell.angle_alpha   90.00
_cell.angle_beta   90.00
_cell.angle_gamma   90.00
#
_symmetry.space_group_name_H-M   'P 1'
#
loop_
_entity.id
_entity.type
_entity.pdbx_description
1 polymer ?
#
loop_
_entity_poly.entity_id
_entity_poly.type
_entity_poly.pdbx_seq_one_letter_code
_entity_poly.pdbx_strand_id
1 'polypeptide(L)'
;FLGDDGTPWKDRNRETWITCRMVHVYSMGIMLGDKESPALVHGAVHGLLEELKDRENGGWYPGITPDNKFLPDKQCYAHAFVLLAASSALLAGEKDAETLLKDALELFDKRFWDEKQGLTYDTWNTEFTVLDDYRGLNANMHTVEAFLAVADAIKEEKYRIRAGRIIDHVIGWASANDWRIPEHFTKEWKADLDCNKECPADRFKPYGATPGHGIEWARLIVQWAYSSYKDTPDSAEVYLKAAEKLYNRAVEDSWNVDGNPGIVYTTDWDGKPVVHDRMHWTLAEAINTSAVLWHITHKQKYAKDYEEFMRYLDDKVLDHKNGSWFHQLDENNNVIGTVWPGKSDVYHAFQSTWIPYGTPYISIASDVKQYMEVCHQ
;
A
#
# COMPACT_ATOMS: atom_id res chain seq x y z
N PHE A 1 -3.17 -3.70 -17.17
CA PHE A 1 -4.09 -4.74 -16.68
C PHE A 1 -3.96 -6.00 -17.53
N LEU A 2 -4.09 -7.16 -16.92
CA LEU A 2 -4.01 -8.47 -17.55
C LEU A 2 -5.31 -9.24 -17.31
N GLY A 3 -5.73 -10.01 -18.31
CA GLY A 3 -6.80 -11.00 -18.17
C GLY A 3 -6.37 -12.18 -17.30
N ASP A 4 -7.30 -13.07 -16.96
CA ASP A 4 -7.03 -14.25 -16.11
C ASP A 4 -6.01 -15.20 -16.76
N ASP A 5 -5.89 -15.20 -18.07
CA ASP A 5 -4.89 -15.96 -18.85
C ASP A 5 -3.55 -15.24 -19.03
N GLY A 6 -3.39 -14.04 -18.45
CA GLY A 6 -2.21 -13.19 -18.59
C GLY A 6 -2.19 -12.33 -19.87
N THR A 7 -3.23 -12.36 -20.69
CA THR A 7 -3.32 -11.53 -21.92
C THR A 7 -3.50 -10.05 -21.54
N PRO A 8 -2.70 -9.12 -22.12
CA PRO A 8 -2.85 -7.69 -21.83
C PRO A 8 -4.19 -7.12 -22.30
N TRP A 9 -4.90 -6.42 -21.42
CA TRP A 9 -6.10 -5.66 -21.75
C TRP A 9 -5.76 -4.24 -22.19
N LYS A 10 -5.99 -3.96 -23.47
CA LYS A 10 -5.67 -2.66 -24.10
C LYS A 10 -6.81 -1.64 -23.99
N ASP A 11 -7.97 -2.07 -23.55
CA ASP A 11 -9.21 -1.28 -23.40
C ASP A 11 -9.40 -0.70 -21.99
N ARG A 12 -8.37 -0.76 -21.16
CA ARG A 12 -8.38 -0.24 -19.79
C ARG A 12 -7.62 1.08 -19.70
N ASN A 13 -7.97 1.88 -18.70
CA ASN A 13 -7.27 3.11 -18.40
C ASN A 13 -5.79 2.82 -18.06
N ARG A 14 -4.91 3.74 -18.45
CA ARG A 14 -3.55 3.79 -17.93
C ARG A 14 -3.58 4.58 -16.64
N GLU A 15 -3.57 3.91 -15.51
CA GLU A 15 -3.70 4.51 -14.19
C GLU A 15 -2.34 4.89 -13.61
N THR A 16 -2.25 6.09 -13.01
CA THR A 16 -1.01 6.62 -12.43
C THR A 16 -0.49 5.72 -11.30
N TRP A 17 -1.37 5.29 -10.40
CA TRP A 17 -0.97 4.43 -9.29
C TRP A 17 -0.46 3.06 -9.73
N ILE A 18 -1.04 2.44 -10.77
CA ILE A 18 -0.55 1.17 -11.35
C ILE A 18 0.82 1.40 -12.01
N THR A 19 0.97 2.47 -12.80
CA THR A 19 2.25 2.81 -13.42
C THR A 19 3.34 2.98 -12.36
N CYS A 20 3.03 3.67 -11.27
CA CYS A 20 3.96 3.87 -10.15
C CYS A 20 4.33 2.57 -9.44
N ARG A 21 3.37 1.69 -9.18
CA ARG A 21 3.63 0.36 -8.61
C ARG A 21 4.58 -0.46 -9.50
N MET A 22 4.39 -0.39 -10.82
CA MET A 22 5.30 -1.06 -11.76
C MET A 22 6.69 -0.44 -11.75
N VAL A 23 6.81 0.89 -11.72
CA VAL A 23 8.12 1.55 -11.54
C VAL A 23 8.80 1.07 -10.26
N HIS A 24 8.07 1.00 -9.14
CA HIS A 24 8.60 0.53 -7.86
C HIS A 24 9.14 -0.91 -7.96
N VAL A 25 8.34 -1.84 -8.46
CA VAL A 25 8.74 -3.26 -8.55
C VAL A 25 9.88 -3.46 -9.54
N TYR A 26 9.79 -2.89 -10.75
CA TYR A 26 10.86 -3.04 -11.75
C TYR A 26 12.15 -2.30 -11.38
N SER A 27 12.08 -1.25 -10.57
CA SER A 27 13.28 -0.65 -9.97
C SER A 27 14.02 -1.63 -9.07
N MET A 28 13.31 -2.42 -8.30
CA MET A 28 13.92 -3.53 -7.55
C MET A 28 14.44 -4.61 -8.50
N GLY A 29 13.74 -4.91 -9.61
CA GLY A 29 14.21 -5.78 -10.68
C GLY A 29 15.56 -5.33 -11.24
N ILE A 30 15.75 -4.03 -11.51
CA ILE A 30 17.05 -3.47 -11.94
C ILE A 30 18.14 -3.82 -10.93
N MET A 31 17.89 -3.52 -9.64
CA MET A 31 18.87 -3.77 -8.58
C MET A 31 19.19 -5.25 -8.40
N LEU A 32 18.22 -6.13 -8.64
CA LEU A 32 18.38 -7.59 -8.63
C LEU A 32 19.00 -8.16 -9.92
N GLY A 33 19.31 -7.32 -10.90
CA GLY A 33 20.00 -7.72 -12.13
C GLY A 33 19.10 -8.21 -13.26
N ASP A 34 17.79 -7.98 -13.19
CA ASP A 34 16.87 -8.28 -14.29
C ASP A 34 17.14 -7.36 -15.51
N LYS A 35 17.31 -7.97 -16.68
CA LYS A 35 17.76 -7.29 -17.89
C LYS A 35 16.66 -6.53 -18.63
N GLU A 36 15.39 -6.85 -18.37
CA GLU A 36 14.24 -6.21 -19.03
C GLU A 36 13.75 -4.99 -18.24
N SER A 37 13.92 -5.01 -16.93
CA SER A 37 13.47 -3.95 -16.02
C SER A 37 13.96 -2.55 -16.35
N PRO A 38 15.21 -2.29 -16.82
CA PRO A 38 15.65 -0.93 -17.14
C PRO A 38 14.80 -0.24 -18.21
N ALA A 39 14.42 -0.94 -19.27
CA ALA A 39 13.59 -0.37 -20.32
C ALA A 39 12.16 -0.07 -19.84
N LEU A 40 11.62 -0.94 -18.98
CA LEU A 40 10.28 -0.79 -18.39
C LEU A 40 10.24 0.41 -17.42
N VAL A 41 11.23 0.53 -16.53
CA VAL A 41 11.33 1.67 -15.60
C VAL A 41 11.48 2.98 -16.36
N HIS A 42 12.41 3.04 -17.34
CA HIS A 42 12.63 4.23 -18.13
C HIS A 42 11.35 4.67 -18.87
N GLY A 43 10.67 3.75 -19.55
CA GLY A 43 9.41 4.04 -20.26
C GLY A 43 8.30 4.51 -19.34
N ALA A 44 8.17 3.88 -18.15
CA ALA A 44 7.13 4.26 -17.18
C ALA A 44 7.43 5.61 -16.50
N VAL A 45 8.70 5.90 -16.13
CA VAL A 45 9.12 7.20 -15.59
C VAL A 45 8.89 8.31 -16.62
N HIS A 46 9.23 8.06 -17.89
CA HIS A 46 8.92 8.98 -18.98
C HIS A 46 7.41 9.22 -19.10
N GLY A 47 6.59 8.17 -19.05
CA GLY A 47 5.13 8.28 -19.06
C GLY A 47 4.57 9.10 -17.90
N LEU A 48 5.16 8.97 -16.71
CA LEU A 48 4.82 9.81 -15.54
C LEU A 48 5.17 11.28 -15.75
N LEU A 49 6.29 11.59 -16.37
CA LEU A 49 6.75 12.97 -16.59
C LEU A 49 6.07 13.67 -17.77
N GLU A 50 5.70 12.91 -18.82
CA GLU A 50 5.27 13.46 -20.11
C GLU A 50 3.77 13.28 -20.37
N GLU A 51 3.19 12.12 -20.00
CA GLU A 51 1.82 11.79 -20.37
C GLU A 51 0.83 11.99 -19.22
N LEU A 52 1.16 11.51 -18.01
CA LEU A 52 0.27 11.52 -16.84
C LEU A 52 0.38 12.83 -16.03
N LYS A 53 1.46 13.60 -16.21
CA LYS A 53 1.66 14.88 -15.52
C LYS A 53 0.78 15.97 -16.12
N ASP A 54 0.05 16.68 -15.25
CA ASP A 54 -0.67 17.91 -15.62
C ASP A 54 0.31 19.07 -15.69
N ARG A 55 0.59 19.54 -16.90
CA ARG A 55 1.55 20.64 -17.14
C ARG A 55 0.95 22.03 -16.90
N GLU A 56 -0.38 22.12 -16.85
CA GLU A 56 -1.08 23.38 -16.64
C GLU A 56 -1.25 23.68 -15.14
N ASN A 57 -1.77 22.69 -14.39
CA ASN A 57 -2.11 22.87 -12.98
C ASN A 57 -1.09 22.21 -12.02
N GLY A 58 -0.20 21.39 -12.56
CA GLY A 58 0.74 20.57 -11.80
C GLY A 58 0.14 19.27 -11.28
N GLY A 59 1.00 18.41 -10.75
CA GLY A 59 0.62 17.09 -10.27
C GLY A 59 0.30 16.08 -11.38
N TRP A 60 -0.33 15.00 -11.01
CA TRP A 60 -0.63 13.90 -11.91
C TRP A 60 -2.13 13.65 -11.98
N TYR A 61 -2.64 13.41 -13.19
CA TYR A 61 -3.99 12.89 -13.37
C TYR A 61 -4.09 11.49 -12.76
N PRO A 62 -5.25 11.06 -12.27
CA PRO A 62 -5.44 9.68 -11.80
C PRO A 62 -5.16 8.65 -12.88
N GLY A 63 -5.37 9.01 -14.15
CA GLY A 63 -5.08 8.18 -15.30
C GLY A 63 -5.55 8.79 -16.61
N ILE A 64 -5.35 8.01 -17.68
CA ILE A 64 -5.76 8.34 -19.05
C ILE A 64 -6.60 7.18 -19.59
N THR A 65 -7.76 7.50 -20.16
CA THR A 65 -8.64 6.53 -20.79
C THR A 65 -8.07 6.01 -22.12
N PRO A 66 -8.57 4.89 -22.66
CA PRO A 66 -8.12 4.37 -23.96
C PRO A 66 -8.32 5.34 -25.13
N ASP A 67 -9.30 6.25 -25.05
CA ASP A 67 -9.55 7.33 -26.02
C ASP A 67 -8.76 8.61 -25.72
N ASN A 68 -7.71 8.51 -24.90
CA ASN A 68 -6.78 9.58 -24.52
C ASN A 68 -7.42 10.79 -23.79
N LYS A 69 -8.45 10.56 -23.00
CA LYS A 69 -9.00 11.58 -22.10
C LYS A 69 -8.40 11.43 -20.71
N PHE A 70 -8.06 12.55 -20.09
CA PHE A 70 -7.59 12.55 -18.70
C PHE A 70 -8.76 12.27 -17.75
N LEU A 71 -8.50 11.42 -16.75
CA LEU A 71 -9.42 11.27 -15.63
C LEU A 71 -9.36 12.55 -14.77
N PRO A 72 -10.51 13.01 -14.27
CA PRO A 72 -10.56 14.24 -13.46
C PRO A 72 -9.90 14.03 -12.10
N ASP A 73 -9.76 15.14 -11.37
CA ASP A 73 -9.29 15.21 -9.99
C ASP A 73 -7.77 15.04 -9.81
N LYS A 74 -7.34 15.27 -8.58
CA LYS A 74 -5.98 15.05 -8.09
C LYS A 74 -6.05 14.32 -6.77
N GLN A 75 -5.68 13.06 -6.78
CA GLN A 75 -5.83 12.15 -5.64
C GLN A 75 -4.51 12.00 -4.88
N CYS A 76 -4.55 12.18 -3.56
CA CYS A 76 -3.40 11.96 -2.68
C CYS A 76 -2.84 10.54 -2.83
N TYR A 77 -3.71 9.55 -2.90
CA TYR A 77 -3.34 8.15 -3.14
C TYR A 77 -2.41 7.97 -4.33
N ALA A 78 -2.77 8.51 -5.50
CA ALA A 78 -1.94 8.43 -6.70
C ALA A 78 -0.59 9.17 -6.52
N HIS A 79 -0.60 10.34 -5.85
CA HIS A 79 0.61 11.13 -5.61
C HIS A 79 1.55 10.50 -4.58
N ALA A 80 1.03 9.77 -3.59
CA ALA A 80 1.84 8.96 -2.68
C ALA A 80 2.59 7.86 -3.45
N PHE A 81 1.94 7.20 -4.41
CA PHE A 81 2.61 6.24 -5.29
C PHE A 81 3.64 6.89 -6.23
N VAL A 82 3.45 8.14 -6.67
CA VAL A 82 4.51 8.85 -7.42
C VAL A 82 5.75 9.05 -6.56
N LEU A 83 5.60 9.40 -5.28
CA LEU A 83 6.73 9.50 -4.33
C LEU A 83 7.45 8.16 -4.16
N LEU A 84 6.70 7.08 -3.96
CA LEU A 84 7.25 5.72 -3.81
C LEU A 84 8.01 5.28 -5.06
N ALA A 85 7.40 5.47 -6.24
CA ALA A 85 8.00 5.14 -7.54
C ALA A 85 9.29 5.92 -7.78
N ALA A 86 9.25 7.23 -7.58
CA ALA A 86 10.40 8.10 -7.79
C ALA A 86 11.57 7.76 -6.85
N SER A 87 11.28 7.45 -5.58
CA SER A 87 12.29 7.02 -4.61
C SER A 87 12.95 5.71 -5.02
N SER A 88 12.18 4.75 -5.50
CA SER A 88 12.70 3.45 -5.94
C SER A 88 13.50 3.56 -7.23
N ALA A 89 13.01 4.36 -8.20
CA ALA A 89 13.71 4.63 -9.44
C ALA A 89 15.05 5.36 -9.21
N LEU A 90 15.08 6.29 -8.23
CA LEU A 90 16.32 6.97 -7.81
C LEU A 90 17.33 5.98 -7.26
N LEU A 91 16.92 5.07 -6.38
CA LEU A 91 17.79 4.02 -5.83
C LEU A 91 18.33 3.08 -6.91
N ALA A 92 17.53 2.80 -7.95
CA ALA A 92 17.91 1.97 -9.09
C ALA A 92 18.80 2.71 -10.13
N GLY A 93 19.00 4.03 -9.98
CA GLY A 93 19.86 4.82 -10.87
C GLY A 93 19.16 5.30 -12.16
N GLU A 94 17.81 5.35 -12.20
CA GLU A 94 17.08 5.95 -13.33
C GLU A 94 17.36 7.46 -13.41
N LYS A 95 17.81 7.92 -14.59
CA LYS A 95 18.32 9.28 -14.80
C LYS A 95 17.32 10.41 -14.53
N ASP A 96 16.03 10.17 -14.79
CA ASP A 96 14.97 11.17 -14.65
C ASP A 96 14.27 11.09 -13.28
N ALA A 97 14.68 10.14 -12.43
CA ALA A 97 14.06 9.88 -11.12
C ALA A 97 14.23 11.06 -10.14
N GLU A 98 15.38 11.74 -10.15
CA GLU A 98 15.61 12.90 -9.28
C GLU A 98 14.64 14.05 -9.63
N THR A 99 14.41 14.31 -10.91
CA THR A 99 13.44 15.30 -11.37
C THR A 99 12.02 14.91 -10.95
N LEU A 100 11.64 13.64 -11.16
CA LEU A 100 10.32 13.14 -10.76
C LEU A 100 10.11 13.27 -9.26
N LEU A 101 11.09 12.89 -8.45
CA LEU A 101 11.00 12.94 -6.99
C LEU A 101 10.88 14.38 -6.49
N LYS A 102 11.71 15.30 -7.01
CA LYS A 102 11.66 16.71 -6.65
C LYS A 102 10.29 17.33 -6.93
N ASP A 103 9.79 17.14 -8.15
CA ASP A 103 8.47 17.67 -8.54
C ASP A 103 7.34 17.09 -7.68
N ALA A 104 7.42 15.81 -7.38
CA ALA A 104 6.43 15.12 -6.54
C ALA A 104 6.45 15.64 -5.10
N LEU A 105 7.63 15.82 -4.50
CA LEU A 105 7.78 16.32 -3.13
C LEU A 105 7.29 17.79 -3.01
N GLU A 106 7.68 18.67 -3.94
CA GLU A 106 7.25 20.05 -3.94
C GLU A 106 5.71 20.18 -4.04
N LEU A 107 5.10 19.38 -4.91
CA LEU A 107 3.65 19.37 -5.05
C LEU A 107 2.97 18.78 -3.81
N PHE A 108 3.48 17.65 -3.30
CA PHE A 108 2.90 16.97 -2.15
C PHE A 108 2.91 17.88 -0.91
N ASP A 109 4.03 18.54 -0.65
CA ASP A 109 4.16 19.53 0.44
C ASP A 109 3.19 20.70 0.28
N LYS A 110 2.94 21.15 -0.95
CA LYS A 110 2.08 22.31 -1.23
C LYS A 110 0.59 21.98 -1.20
N ARG A 111 0.18 20.76 -1.60
CA ARG A 111 -1.22 20.44 -1.91
C ARG A 111 -1.83 19.35 -1.03
N PHE A 112 -1.05 18.39 -0.58
CA PHE A 112 -1.58 17.23 0.13
C PHE A 112 -1.21 17.17 1.60
N TRP A 113 -0.04 17.66 2.00
CA TRP A 113 0.36 17.64 3.40
C TRP A 113 -0.26 18.77 4.21
N ASP A 114 -1.03 18.44 5.25
CA ASP A 114 -1.50 19.40 6.24
C ASP A 114 -0.53 19.41 7.44
N GLU A 115 0.38 20.38 7.45
CA GLU A 115 1.38 20.50 8.51
C GLU A 115 0.76 20.71 9.89
N LYS A 116 -0.41 21.35 9.97
CA LYS A 116 -1.09 21.58 11.25
C LYS A 116 -1.66 20.30 11.82
N GLN A 117 -2.35 19.51 11.00
CA GLN A 117 -2.98 18.26 11.41
C GLN A 117 -1.96 17.11 11.48
N GLY A 118 -0.91 17.11 10.63
CA GLY A 118 0.00 15.97 10.49
C GLY A 118 -0.63 14.81 9.74
N LEU A 119 -1.51 15.11 8.79
CA LEU A 119 -2.28 14.19 7.98
C LEU A 119 -2.34 14.72 6.54
N THR A 120 -2.87 13.91 5.61
CA THR A 120 -3.00 14.35 4.22
C THR A 120 -4.43 14.72 3.87
N TYR A 121 -4.60 15.71 3.00
CA TYR A 121 -5.84 15.90 2.25
C TYR A 121 -6.03 14.73 1.27
N ASP A 122 -7.27 14.41 0.91
CA ASP A 122 -7.56 13.25 0.05
C ASP A 122 -7.59 13.62 -1.44
N THR A 123 -8.56 14.42 -1.85
CA THR A 123 -8.81 14.71 -3.27
C THR A 123 -9.07 16.19 -3.52
N TRP A 124 -8.42 16.72 -4.55
CA TRP A 124 -8.66 18.03 -5.12
C TRP A 124 -9.31 17.88 -6.49
N ASN A 125 -10.03 18.92 -6.94
CA ASN A 125 -10.37 19.02 -8.36
C ASN A 125 -9.10 19.22 -9.21
N THR A 126 -9.20 19.05 -10.51
CA THR A 126 -8.07 19.08 -11.44
C THR A 126 -7.22 20.36 -11.30
N GLU A 127 -7.84 21.51 -11.08
CA GLU A 127 -7.20 22.82 -10.98
C GLU A 127 -6.64 23.14 -9.58
N PHE A 128 -6.75 22.24 -8.62
CA PHE A 128 -6.39 22.47 -7.21
C PHE A 128 -7.08 23.71 -6.57
N THR A 129 -8.31 24.00 -6.97
CA THR A 129 -9.10 25.12 -6.45
C THR A 129 -10.17 24.69 -5.45
N VAL A 130 -10.61 23.44 -5.52
CA VAL A 130 -11.66 22.87 -4.63
C VAL A 130 -11.11 21.60 -4.01
N LEU A 131 -11.04 21.58 -2.68
CA LEU A 131 -10.70 20.40 -1.88
C LEU A 131 -11.97 19.66 -1.49
N ASP A 132 -12.04 18.36 -1.71
CA ASP A 132 -13.11 17.49 -1.24
C ASP A 132 -13.20 17.51 0.30
N ASP A 133 -14.41 17.44 0.83
CA ASP A 133 -14.65 17.36 2.27
C ASP A 133 -14.34 15.98 2.87
N TYR A 134 -14.21 14.93 2.04
CA TYR A 134 -13.82 13.60 2.46
C TYR A 134 -12.35 13.54 2.93
N ARG A 135 -12.10 12.75 3.98
CA ARG A 135 -10.76 12.36 4.44
C ARG A 135 -10.71 10.84 4.59
N GLY A 136 -9.61 10.23 4.17
CA GLY A 136 -9.47 8.77 4.19
C GLY A 136 -8.12 8.31 4.70
N LEU A 137 -8.08 7.11 5.28
CA LEU A 137 -6.83 6.53 5.77
C LEU A 137 -6.05 5.75 4.70
N ASN A 138 -6.69 5.31 3.63
CA ASN A 138 -5.98 4.60 2.56
C ASN A 138 -4.87 5.48 1.94
N ALA A 139 -5.16 6.75 1.61
CA ALA A 139 -4.16 7.68 1.12
C ALA A 139 -3.09 8.00 2.18
N ASN A 140 -3.46 8.12 3.45
CA ASN A 140 -2.51 8.33 4.55
C ASN A 140 -1.60 7.13 4.76
N MET A 141 -2.10 5.90 4.61
CA MET A 141 -1.32 4.67 4.73
C MET A 141 -0.21 4.59 3.68
N HIS A 142 -0.56 4.77 2.41
CA HIS A 142 0.43 4.79 1.34
C HIS A 142 1.34 6.05 1.40
N THR A 143 0.89 7.13 2.03
CA THR A 143 1.78 8.26 2.35
C THR A 143 2.83 7.88 3.38
N VAL A 144 2.48 7.11 4.42
CA VAL A 144 3.47 6.59 5.37
C VAL A 144 4.49 5.71 4.65
N GLU A 145 4.05 4.77 3.84
CA GLU A 145 4.94 3.92 3.04
C GLU A 145 5.89 4.75 2.16
N ALA A 146 5.32 5.71 1.42
CA ALA A 146 6.08 6.60 0.55
C ALA A 146 7.07 7.48 1.32
N PHE A 147 6.67 8.05 2.45
CA PHE A 147 7.55 8.86 3.29
C PHE A 147 8.71 8.06 3.87
N LEU A 148 8.49 6.81 4.27
CA LEU A 148 9.57 5.92 4.71
C LEU A 148 10.53 5.62 3.56
N ALA A 149 10.01 5.36 2.36
CA ALA A 149 10.83 5.14 1.16
C ALA A 149 11.65 6.40 0.79
N VAL A 150 11.04 7.58 0.83
CA VAL A 150 11.73 8.86 0.60
C VAL A 150 12.82 9.08 1.66
N ALA A 151 12.48 8.92 2.95
CA ALA A 151 13.44 9.11 4.04
C ALA A 151 14.67 8.20 3.89
N ASP A 152 14.45 6.96 3.48
CA ASP A 152 15.56 6.01 3.26
C ASP A 152 16.35 6.31 1.97
N ALA A 153 15.69 6.79 0.90
CA ALA A 153 16.34 7.07 -0.38
C ALA A 153 17.22 8.32 -0.36
N ILE A 154 16.72 9.43 0.21
CA ILE A 154 17.43 10.71 0.20
C ILE A 154 17.98 11.13 1.56
N LYS A 155 17.83 10.27 2.60
CA LYS A 155 18.35 10.50 3.97
C LYS A 155 17.80 11.78 4.63
N GLU A 156 16.53 12.13 4.36
CA GLU A 156 15.85 13.25 4.99
C GLU A 156 14.87 12.80 6.08
N GLU A 157 15.21 13.02 7.31
CA GLU A 157 14.48 12.57 8.51
C GLU A 157 13.09 13.21 8.65
N LYS A 158 12.84 14.39 8.05
CA LYS A 158 11.53 15.07 8.10
C LYS A 158 10.38 14.18 7.63
N TYR A 159 10.62 13.31 6.65
CA TYR A 159 9.58 12.42 6.14
C TYR A 159 9.26 11.28 7.11
N ARG A 160 10.27 10.77 7.84
CA ARG A 160 10.08 9.79 8.90
C ARG A 160 9.29 10.39 10.07
N ILE A 161 9.59 11.64 10.45
CA ILE A 161 8.84 12.39 11.46
C ILE A 161 7.38 12.57 11.03
N ARG A 162 7.12 12.93 9.77
CA ARG A 162 5.76 13.07 9.23
C ARG A 162 5.01 11.75 9.22
N ALA A 163 5.65 10.66 8.84
CA ALA A 163 5.08 9.31 8.91
C ALA A 163 4.64 8.97 10.35
N GLY A 164 5.46 9.30 11.35
CA GLY A 164 5.13 9.11 12.76
C GLY A 164 3.89 9.88 13.20
N ARG A 165 3.71 11.11 12.73
CA ARG A 165 2.51 11.92 13.05
C ARG A 165 1.23 11.25 12.54
N ILE A 166 1.24 10.70 11.34
CA ILE A 166 0.11 9.93 10.82
C ILE A 166 -0.13 8.67 11.68
N ILE A 167 0.93 7.93 12.00
CA ILE A 167 0.86 6.71 12.81
C ILE A 167 0.26 6.97 14.18
N ASP A 168 0.62 8.06 14.84
CA ASP A 168 0.07 8.43 16.16
C ASP A 168 -1.45 8.65 16.10
N HIS A 169 -1.96 9.29 15.04
CA HIS A 169 -3.39 9.43 14.82
C HIS A 169 -4.07 8.07 14.64
N VAL A 170 -3.52 7.22 13.78
CA VAL A 170 -4.09 5.89 13.49
C VAL A 170 -4.16 5.02 14.75
N ILE A 171 -3.11 4.99 15.55
CA ILE A 171 -3.09 4.26 16.83
C ILE A 171 -4.15 4.83 17.78
N GLY A 172 -4.30 6.15 17.83
CA GLY A 172 -5.33 6.82 18.63
C GLY A 172 -6.73 6.39 18.25
N TRP A 173 -7.07 6.44 16.94
CA TRP A 173 -8.38 6.04 16.45
C TRP A 173 -8.65 4.54 16.61
N ALA A 174 -7.67 3.69 16.28
CA ALA A 174 -7.81 2.25 16.43
C ALA A 174 -8.02 1.84 17.89
N SER A 175 -7.22 2.39 18.82
CA SER A 175 -7.33 2.08 20.25
C SER A 175 -8.66 2.53 20.86
N ALA A 176 -9.26 3.58 20.33
CA ALA A 176 -10.58 4.06 20.75
C ALA A 176 -11.75 3.24 20.14
N ASN A 177 -11.47 2.38 19.16
CA ASN A 177 -12.44 1.59 18.41
C ASN A 177 -12.13 0.07 18.43
N ASP A 178 -11.75 -0.45 19.56
CA ASP A 178 -11.42 -1.88 19.78
C ASP A 178 -10.41 -2.44 18.76
N TRP A 179 -9.45 -1.60 18.36
CA TRP A 179 -8.39 -1.91 17.39
C TRP A 179 -8.90 -2.19 15.96
N ARG A 180 -10.14 -1.81 15.64
CA ARG A 180 -10.66 -1.71 14.27
C ARG A 180 -10.45 -0.30 13.76
N ILE A 181 -9.75 -0.15 12.65
CA ILE A 181 -9.39 1.16 12.12
C ILE A 181 -10.59 1.78 11.41
N PRO A 182 -11.09 2.96 11.81
CA PRO A 182 -12.00 3.75 10.98
C PRO A 182 -11.29 4.14 9.68
N GLU A 183 -11.93 3.94 8.53
CA GLU A 183 -11.33 4.19 7.21
C GLU A 183 -11.70 5.58 6.66
N HIS A 184 -12.87 6.10 7.05
CA HIS A 184 -13.50 7.28 6.45
C HIS A 184 -13.76 8.35 7.50
N PHE A 185 -13.53 9.61 7.12
CA PHE A 185 -13.65 10.74 8.03
C PHE A 185 -14.24 11.95 7.32
N THR A 186 -14.86 12.86 8.12
CA THR A 186 -15.23 14.20 7.68
C THR A 186 -13.98 15.09 7.53
N LYS A 187 -14.16 16.28 6.98
CA LYS A 187 -13.07 17.27 6.84
C LYS A 187 -12.45 17.72 8.18
N GLU A 188 -13.16 17.54 9.28
CA GLU A 188 -12.68 17.80 10.63
C GLU A 188 -12.03 16.58 11.29
N TRP A 189 -11.80 15.51 10.54
CA TRP A 189 -11.24 14.24 11.02
C TRP A 189 -12.11 13.55 12.10
N LYS A 190 -13.41 13.73 12.01
CA LYS A 190 -14.37 12.92 12.76
C LYS A 190 -14.67 11.64 11.98
N ALA A 191 -14.51 10.47 12.62
CA ALA A 191 -14.79 9.19 11.98
C ALA A 191 -16.24 9.10 11.49
N ASP A 192 -16.43 8.71 10.23
CA ASP A 192 -17.71 8.40 9.59
C ASP A 192 -17.85 6.88 9.47
N LEU A 193 -18.37 6.26 10.51
CA LEU A 193 -18.49 4.81 10.62
C LEU A 193 -19.59 4.22 9.73
N ASP A 194 -20.49 5.03 9.20
CA ASP A 194 -21.58 4.60 8.30
C ASP A 194 -21.30 4.92 6.82
N CYS A 195 -20.12 5.45 6.49
CA CYS A 195 -19.76 5.75 5.10
C CYS A 195 -19.92 4.51 4.22
N ASN A 196 -20.64 4.67 3.09
CA ASN A 196 -20.90 3.62 2.10
C ASN A 196 -21.64 2.37 2.62
N LYS A 197 -22.35 2.45 3.72
CA LYS A 197 -23.10 1.32 4.31
C LYS A 197 -24.09 0.70 3.33
N GLU A 198 -24.69 1.51 2.45
CA GLU A 198 -25.63 1.05 1.41
C GLU A 198 -24.92 0.46 0.16
N CYS A 199 -23.61 0.67 0.02
CA CYS A 199 -22.77 0.12 -1.05
C CYS A 199 -21.47 -0.45 -0.46
N PRO A 200 -21.55 -1.52 0.36
CA PRO A 200 -20.44 -1.94 1.21
C PRO A 200 -19.21 -2.45 0.45
N ALA A 201 -19.37 -2.89 -0.80
CA ALA A 201 -18.29 -3.39 -1.65
C ALA A 201 -17.73 -2.31 -2.59
N ASP A 202 -17.80 -1.02 -2.23
CA ASP A 202 -17.16 0.03 -3.02
C ASP A 202 -15.69 -0.28 -3.26
N ARG A 203 -15.22 0.00 -4.48
CA ARG A 203 -13.87 -0.38 -4.94
C ARG A 203 -12.74 0.22 -4.11
N PHE A 204 -12.88 1.46 -3.66
CA PHE A 204 -11.84 2.22 -2.96
C PHE A 204 -12.26 2.73 -1.58
N LYS A 205 -13.55 2.73 -1.30
CA LYS A 205 -14.12 3.23 -0.04
C LYS A 205 -15.14 2.23 0.51
N PRO A 206 -14.76 0.95 0.75
CA PRO A 206 -15.68 -0.05 1.27
C PRO A 206 -16.18 0.33 2.66
N TYR A 207 -17.41 -0.10 3.01
CA TYR A 207 -17.98 0.10 4.33
C TYR A 207 -17.31 -0.75 5.39
N GLY A 208 -17.17 -0.20 6.58
CA GLY A 208 -16.72 -0.89 7.78
C GLY A 208 -15.20 -0.85 7.96
N ALA A 209 -14.68 -1.74 8.80
CA ALA A 209 -13.26 -1.95 8.94
C ALA A 209 -12.75 -2.86 7.82
N THR A 210 -11.56 -2.57 7.30
CA THR A 210 -10.84 -3.40 6.34
C THR A 210 -9.70 -4.12 7.05
N PRO A 211 -9.86 -5.41 7.44
CA PRO A 211 -8.84 -6.13 8.19
C PRO A 211 -7.47 -6.15 7.50
N GLY A 212 -7.46 -6.24 6.15
CA GLY A 212 -6.23 -6.13 5.37
C GLY A 212 -5.45 -4.84 5.66
N HIS A 213 -6.12 -3.69 5.79
CA HIS A 213 -5.49 -2.43 6.19
C HIS A 213 -4.99 -2.47 7.64
N GLY A 214 -5.75 -3.06 8.57
CA GLY A 214 -5.29 -3.24 9.95
C GLY A 214 -3.98 -4.03 10.03
N ILE A 215 -3.85 -5.06 9.20
CA ILE A 215 -2.64 -5.87 9.06
C ILE A 215 -1.50 -5.05 8.44
N GLU A 216 -1.74 -4.32 7.35
CA GLU A 216 -0.74 -3.49 6.67
C GLU A 216 -0.24 -2.35 7.58
N TRP A 217 -1.16 -1.67 8.28
CA TRP A 217 -0.79 -0.67 9.28
C TRP A 217 0.12 -1.22 10.37
N ALA A 218 -0.13 -2.45 10.85
CA ALA A 218 0.73 -3.08 11.84
C ALA A 218 2.17 -3.23 11.33
N ARG A 219 2.37 -3.61 10.06
CA ARG A 219 3.69 -3.68 9.44
C ARG A 219 4.36 -2.31 9.33
N LEU A 220 3.64 -1.32 8.83
CA LEU A 220 4.17 0.04 8.67
C LEU A 220 4.53 0.70 10.00
N ILE A 221 3.75 0.47 11.05
CA ILE A 221 4.04 0.94 12.41
C ILE A 221 5.34 0.33 12.92
N VAL A 222 5.54 -0.99 12.75
CA VAL A 222 6.80 -1.65 13.13
C VAL A 222 7.98 -1.10 12.34
N GLN A 223 7.86 -0.97 11.03
CA GLN A 223 8.90 -0.43 10.17
C GLN A 223 9.31 0.98 10.61
N TRP A 224 8.34 1.86 10.82
CA TRP A 224 8.60 3.22 11.27
C TRP A 224 9.22 3.26 12.67
N ALA A 225 8.68 2.53 13.64
CA ALA A 225 9.13 2.56 15.02
C ALA A 225 10.58 2.10 15.15
N TYR A 226 10.92 0.96 14.55
CA TYR A 226 12.28 0.40 14.63
C TYR A 226 13.29 1.18 13.80
N SER A 227 12.87 1.88 12.75
CA SER A 227 13.74 2.80 12.02
C SER A 227 13.95 4.14 12.74
N SER A 228 12.95 4.62 13.49
CA SER A 228 12.98 5.91 14.20
C SER A 228 13.66 5.81 15.57
N TYR A 229 13.46 4.71 16.28
CA TYR A 229 13.92 4.52 17.66
C TYR A 229 15.07 3.50 17.77
N LYS A 230 16.01 3.52 16.81
CA LYS A 230 17.16 2.59 16.77
C LYS A 230 17.95 2.59 18.09
N ASP A 231 18.14 3.75 18.68
CA ASP A 231 18.94 3.94 19.88
C ASP A 231 18.11 3.93 21.18
N THR A 232 16.78 3.79 21.08
CA THR A 232 15.84 3.77 22.20
C THR A 232 14.80 2.66 22.05
N PRO A 233 15.20 1.38 22.19
CA PRO A 233 14.31 0.23 21.93
C PRO A 233 13.01 0.24 22.76
N ASP A 234 13.05 0.75 24.00
CA ASP A 234 11.85 0.86 24.84
C ASP A 234 10.77 1.76 24.21
N SER A 235 11.18 2.77 23.44
CA SER A 235 10.24 3.63 22.71
C SER A 235 9.60 2.89 21.56
N ALA A 236 10.34 2.07 20.84
CA ALA A 236 9.81 1.20 19.75
C ALA A 236 8.82 0.16 20.28
N GLU A 237 9.03 -0.36 21.50
CA GLU A 237 8.18 -1.38 22.12
C GLU A 237 6.72 -0.92 22.33
N VAL A 238 6.49 0.36 22.57
CA VAL A 238 5.13 0.94 22.70
C VAL A 238 4.37 0.79 21.38
N TYR A 239 5.03 1.08 20.26
CA TYR A 239 4.47 0.96 18.92
C TYR A 239 4.33 -0.51 18.49
N LEU A 240 5.28 -1.36 18.86
CA LEU A 240 5.17 -2.79 18.61
C LEU A 240 3.91 -3.38 19.28
N LYS A 241 3.62 -3.02 20.53
CA LYS A 241 2.39 -3.46 21.21
C LYS A 241 1.12 -2.99 20.52
N ALA A 242 1.12 -1.78 19.96
CA ALA A 242 -0.01 -1.29 19.17
C ALA A 242 -0.16 -2.08 17.85
N ALA A 243 0.95 -2.34 17.16
CA ALA A 243 0.98 -3.14 15.94
C ALA A 243 0.48 -4.58 16.18
N GLU A 244 0.92 -5.21 17.27
CA GLU A 244 0.43 -6.55 17.65
C GLU A 244 -1.08 -6.57 17.90
N LYS A 245 -1.63 -5.53 18.54
CA LYS A 245 -3.08 -5.43 18.79
C LYS A 245 -3.86 -5.25 17.50
N LEU A 246 -3.40 -4.37 16.59
CA LEU A 246 -3.99 -4.20 15.27
C LEU A 246 -4.00 -5.50 14.47
N TYR A 247 -2.84 -6.15 14.37
CA TYR A 247 -2.71 -7.42 13.65
C TYR A 247 -3.61 -8.50 14.25
N ASN A 248 -3.58 -8.69 15.57
CA ASN A 248 -4.37 -9.72 16.22
C ASN A 248 -5.87 -9.50 16.05
N ARG A 249 -6.35 -8.24 16.21
CA ARG A 249 -7.76 -7.89 15.98
C ARG A 249 -8.16 -8.16 14.53
N ALA A 250 -7.36 -7.73 13.56
CA ALA A 250 -7.65 -7.91 12.15
C ALA A 250 -7.71 -9.39 11.75
N VAL A 251 -6.78 -10.22 12.23
CA VAL A 251 -6.78 -11.67 11.96
C VAL A 251 -7.95 -12.36 12.67
N GLU A 252 -8.24 -12.02 13.92
CA GLU A 252 -9.37 -12.56 14.67
C GLU A 252 -10.71 -12.29 13.99
N ASP A 253 -10.89 -11.08 13.46
CA ASP A 253 -12.15 -10.66 12.81
C ASP A 253 -12.30 -11.18 11.37
N SER A 254 -11.22 -11.68 10.73
CA SER A 254 -11.27 -11.94 9.29
C SER A 254 -10.78 -13.30 8.82
N TRP A 255 -9.91 -13.98 9.56
CA TRP A 255 -9.34 -15.25 9.13
C TRP A 255 -10.28 -16.41 9.40
N ASN A 256 -10.79 -17.09 8.35
CA ASN A 256 -11.65 -18.28 8.42
C ASN A 256 -12.98 -18.07 9.19
N VAL A 257 -13.46 -16.84 9.30
CA VAL A 257 -14.60 -16.51 10.20
C VAL A 257 -15.97 -16.80 9.65
N ASP A 258 -16.11 -17.03 8.34
CA ASP A 258 -17.37 -17.31 7.65
C ASP A 258 -17.55 -18.79 7.24
N GLY A 259 -16.70 -19.67 7.78
CA GLY A 259 -16.75 -21.11 7.55
C GLY A 259 -15.89 -21.61 6.40
N ASN A 260 -15.26 -20.71 5.64
CA ASN A 260 -14.33 -21.04 4.56
C ASN A 260 -12.96 -20.39 4.81
N PRO A 261 -11.87 -20.98 4.29
CA PRO A 261 -10.54 -20.41 4.44
C PRO A 261 -10.41 -19.04 3.75
N GLY A 262 -9.58 -18.20 4.34
CA GLY A 262 -9.21 -16.90 3.78
C GLY A 262 -9.63 -15.71 4.64
N ILE A 263 -9.15 -14.54 4.26
CA ILE A 263 -9.41 -13.26 4.94
C ILE A 263 -10.65 -12.63 4.29
N VAL A 264 -11.73 -12.39 5.03
CA VAL A 264 -12.88 -11.62 4.55
C VAL A 264 -12.47 -10.18 4.31
N TYR A 265 -13.03 -9.54 3.28
CA TYR A 265 -12.58 -8.23 2.85
C TYR A 265 -12.91 -7.13 3.87
N THR A 266 -14.16 -7.05 4.33
CA THR A 266 -14.56 -6.08 5.35
C THR A 266 -15.42 -6.69 6.45
N THR A 267 -15.42 -6.03 7.60
CA THR A 267 -16.28 -6.35 8.75
C THR A 267 -17.05 -5.11 9.19
N ASP A 268 -18.14 -5.31 9.90
CA ASP A 268 -18.77 -4.23 10.66
C ASP A 268 -17.94 -3.89 11.92
N TRP A 269 -18.44 -2.94 12.70
CA TRP A 269 -17.74 -2.46 13.90
C TRP A 269 -17.85 -3.42 15.10
N ASP A 270 -18.67 -4.47 15.00
CA ASP A 270 -18.72 -5.59 15.94
C ASP A 270 -17.80 -6.77 15.50
N GLY A 271 -17.12 -6.64 14.37
CA GLY A 271 -16.23 -7.66 13.80
C GLY A 271 -16.95 -8.74 12.98
N LYS A 272 -18.21 -8.52 12.60
CA LYS A 272 -18.94 -9.47 11.75
C LYS A 272 -18.61 -9.22 10.28
N PRO A 273 -18.37 -10.27 9.48
CA PRO A 273 -18.12 -10.12 8.05
C PRO A 273 -19.26 -9.39 7.33
N VAL A 274 -18.89 -8.46 6.44
CA VAL A 274 -19.81 -7.69 5.58
C VAL A 274 -19.54 -8.02 4.11
N VAL A 275 -18.32 -7.87 3.64
CA VAL A 275 -17.91 -8.30 2.30
C VAL A 275 -17.06 -9.55 2.45
N HIS A 276 -17.59 -10.66 1.99
CA HIS A 276 -17.01 -12.00 2.17
C HIS A 276 -15.95 -12.34 1.12
N ASP A 277 -15.71 -11.50 0.14
CA ASP A 277 -14.71 -11.74 -0.89
C ASP A 277 -13.29 -11.80 -0.31
N ARG A 278 -12.39 -12.52 -1.00
CA ARG A 278 -10.98 -12.65 -0.65
C ARG A 278 -10.16 -11.84 -1.66
N MET A 279 -9.51 -10.78 -1.21
CA MET A 279 -8.62 -9.99 -2.04
C MET A 279 -7.18 -10.46 -1.90
N HIS A 280 -6.46 -10.64 -3.01
CA HIS A 280 -5.07 -11.13 -2.99
C HIS A 280 -4.17 -10.30 -2.09
N TRP A 281 -4.36 -8.97 -2.08
CA TRP A 281 -3.50 -8.06 -1.35
C TRP A 281 -3.64 -8.19 0.18
N THR A 282 -4.85 -8.54 0.68
CA THR A 282 -5.05 -8.77 2.12
C THR A 282 -4.23 -9.96 2.61
N LEU A 283 -4.14 -11.01 1.80
CA LEU A 283 -3.30 -12.18 2.08
C LEU A 283 -1.81 -11.83 1.99
N ALA A 284 -1.40 -11.08 0.97
CA ALA A 284 -0.01 -10.63 0.84
C ALA A 284 0.45 -9.84 2.07
N GLU A 285 -0.38 -8.90 2.55
CA GLU A 285 -0.05 -8.16 3.76
C GLU A 285 -0.07 -9.02 5.03
N ALA A 286 -0.93 -10.05 5.09
CA ALA A 286 -0.92 -11.02 6.20
C ALA A 286 0.38 -11.84 6.24
N ILE A 287 0.87 -12.29 5.08
CA ILE A 287 2.18 -12.95 4.94
C ILE A 287 3.30 -12.01 5.39
N ASN A 288 3.32 -10.77 4.88
CA ASN A 288 4.34 -9.78 5.21
C ASN A 288 4.38 -9.48 6.70
N THR A 289 3.23 -9.16 7.28
CA THR A 289 3.15 -8.70 8.67
C THR A 289 3.43 -9.82 9.66
N SER A 290 2.94 -11.04 9.41
CA SER A 290 3.25 -12.19 10.26
C SER A 290 4.74 -12.49 10.28
N ALA A 291 5.42 -12.44 9.13
CA ALA A 291 6.87 -12.59 9.05
C ALA A 291 7.62 -11.48 9.82
N VAL A 292 7.25 -10.21 9.61
CA VAL A 292 7.84 -9.06 10.32
C VAL A 292 7.68 -9.19 11.83
N LEU A 293 6.46 -9.50 12.31
CA LEU A 293 6.20 -9.68 13.73
C LEU A 293 6.97 -10.88 14.30
N TRP A 294 7.13 -11.97 13.55
CA TRP A 294 7.96 -13.09 13.97
C TRP A 294 9.44 -12.69 14.07
N HIS A 295 9.98 -11.99 13.11
CA HIS A 295 11.38 -11.52 13.13
C HIS A 295 11.69 -10.64 14.34
N ILE A 296 10.75 -9.77 14.70
CA ILE A 296 10.95 -8.83 15.82
C ILE A 296 10.69 -9.49 17.19
N THR A 297 9.66 -10.34 17.29
CA THR A 297 9.19 -10.84 18.59
C THR A 297 9.59 -12.28 18.91
N HIS A 298 9.93 -13.07 17.89
CA HIS A 298 10.15 -14.52 17.97
C HIS A 298 8.96 -15.32 18.55
N LYS A 299 7.76 -14.73 18.57
CA LYS A 299 6.55 -15.42 19.08
C LYS A 299 6.07 -16.43 18.05
N GLN A 300 5.99 -17.70 18.46
CA GLN A 300 5.60 -18.83 17.59
C GLN A 300 4.23 -18.69 16.93
N LYS A 301 3.35 -17.86 17.49
CA LYS A 301 2.05 -17.53 16.89
C LYS A 301 2.24 -16.98 15.46
N TYR A 302 3.13 -16.01 15.29
CA TYR A 302 3.33 -15.37 13.98
C TYR A 302 3.98 -16.29 12.95
N ALA A 303 4.85 -17.20 13.37
CA ALA A 303 5.38 -18.24 12.49
C ALA A 303 4.28 -19.18 11.99
N LYS A 304 3.36 -19.58 12.88
CA LYS A 304 2.20 -20.42 12.51
C LYS A 304 1.25 -19.69 11.57
N ASP A 305 0.93 -18.44 11.87
CA ASP A 305 0.08 -17.61 11.01
C ASP A 305 0.71 -17.52 9.60
N TYR A 306 2.02 -17.25 9.50
CA TYR A 306 2.76 -17.24 8.24
C TYR A 306 2.64 -18.56 7.47
N GLU A 307 2.86 -19.70 8.12
CA GLU A 307 2.74 -21.02 7.50
C GLU A 307 1.32 -21.31 6.99
N GLU A 308 0.29 -20.86 7.72
CA GLU A 308 -1.11 -21.02 7.31
C GLU A 308 -1.44 -20.14 6.12
N PHE A 309 -1.00 -18.89 6.11
CA PHE A 309 -1.20 -17.96 5.00
C PHE A 309 -0.47 -18.44 3.73
N MET A 310 0.75 -18.95 3.86
CA MET A 310 1.50 -19.51 2.73
C MET A 310 0.83 -20.77 2.17
N ARG A 311 0.26 -21.65 3.01
CA ARG A 311 -0.53 -22.78 2.52
C ARG A 311 -1.78 -22.34 1.77
N TYR A 312 -2.50 -21.36 2.31
CA TYR A 312 -3.69 -20.83 1.65
C TYR A 312 -3.33 -20.12 0.33
N LEU A 313 -2.21 -19.41 0.29
CA LEU A 313 -1.68 -18.83 -0.96
C LEU A 313 -1.50 -19.92 -2.03
N ASP A 314 -0.77 -20.98 -1.70
CA ASP A 314 -0.48 -22.06 -2.64
C ASP A 314 -1.74 -22.81 -3.09
N ASP A 315 -2.63 -23.12 -2.15
CA ASP A 315 -3.84 -23.93 -2.40
C ASP A 315 -4.94 -23.18 -3.17
N LYS A 316 -5.07 -21.85 -3.00
CA LYS A 316 -6.26 -21.10 -3.44
C LYS A 316 -5.95 -19.86 -4.30
N VAL A 317 -4.86 -19.15 -4.05
CA VAL A 317 -4.63 -17.83 -4.63
C VAL A 317 -3.63 -17.85 -5.79
N LEU A 318 -2.67 -18.77 -5.78
CA LEU A 318 -1.76 -18.98 -6.91
C LEU A 318 -2.47 -19.61 -8.10
N ASP A 319 -2.33 -19.01 -9.26
CA ASP A 319 -2.75 -19.65 -10.52
C ASP A 319 -1.63 -20.53 -11.06
N HIS A 320 -1.65 -21.80 -10.66
CA HIS A 320 -0.65 -22.79 -11.11
C HIS A 320 -0.68 -23.07 -12.60
N LYS A 321 -1.74 -22.65 -13.32
CA LYS A 321 -1.88 -22.87 -14.76
C LYS A 321 -1.28 -21.72 -15.58
N ASN A 322 -1.64 -20.48 -15.24
CA ASN A 322 -1.27 -19.29 -16.02
C ASN A 322 -0.24 -18.41 -15.30
N GLY A 323 0.14 -18.78 -14.07
CA GLY A 323 1.04 -18.01 -13.23
C GLY A 323 0.36 -16.81 -12.55
N SER A 324 1.12 -16.14 -11.68
CA SER A 324 0.65 -15.02 -10.87
C SER A 324 -0.46 -15.42 -9.87
N TRP A 325 -1.11 -14.45 -9.27
CA TRP A 325 -2.15 -14.64 -8.27
C TRP A 325 -3.52 -14.31 -8.84
N PHE A 326 -4.57 -15.01 -8.41
CA PHE A 326 -5.94 -14.58 -8.64
C PHE A 326 -6.19 -13.28 -7.86
N HIS A 327 -6.84 -12.31 -8.51
CA HIS A 327 -7.04 -10.98 -7.91
C HIS A 327 -8.09 -10.99 -6.82
N GLN A 328 -9.19 -11.70 -7.07
CA GLN A 328 -10.36 -11.77 -6.19
C GLN A 328 -10.99 -13.17 -6.22
N LEU A 329 -11.32 -13.68 -5.04
CA LEU A 329 -12.09 -14.92 -4.87
C LEU A 329 -13.39 -14.59 -4.12
N ASP A 330 -14.43 -15.39 -4.35
CA ASP A 330 -15.68 -15.33 -3.58
C ASP A 330 -15.54 -16.01 -2.19
N GLU A 331 -16.61 -16.03 -1.44
CA GLU A 331 -16.68 -16.68 -0.12
C GLU A 331 -16.37 -18.20 -0.16
N ASN A 332 -16.55 -18.85 -1.30
CA ASN A 332 -16.27 -20.27 -1.53
C ASN A 332 -14.90 -20.52 -2.18
N ASN A 333 -14.08 -19.48 -2.30
CA ASN A 333 -12.78 -19.49 -2.96
C ASN A 333 -12.82 -19.76 -4.48
N ASN A 334 -13.93 -19.47 -5.15
CA ASN A 334 -13.98 -19.46 -6.61
C ASN A 334 -13.45 -18.12 -7.14
N VAL A 335 -12.75 -18.17 -8.28
CA VAL A 335 -12.25 -16.96 -8.93
C VAL A 335 -13.42 -16.11 -9.43
N ILE A 336 -13.44 -14.85 -9.05
CA ILE A 336 -14.42 -13.85 -9.49
C ILE A 336 -13.72 -12.55 -9.89
N GLY A 337 -14.44 -11.62 -10.47
CA GLY A 337 -13.91 -10.31 -10.89
C GLY A 337 -14.95 -9.22 -10.77
N THR A 338 -15.79 -9.27 -9.74
CA THR A 338 -16.87 -8.30 -9.53
C THR A 338 -16.36 -6.90 -9.18
N VAL A 339 -15.26 -6.83 -8.42
CA VAL A 339 -14.58 -5.58 -8.05
C VAL A 339 -13.26 -5.46 -8.80
N TRP A 340 -12.47 -6.52 -8.84
CA TRP A 340 -11.13 -6.56 -9.40
C TRP A 340 -10.98 -7.69 -10.42
N PRO A 341 -11.39 -7.49 -11.68
CA PRO A 341 -11.29 -8.51 -12.72
C PRO A 341 -9.83 -8.71 -13.20
N GLY A 342 -9.53 -9.91 -13.65
CA GLY A 342 -8.24 -10.29 -14.22
C GLY A 342 -7.16 -10.53 -13.18
N LYS A 343 -5.89 -10.51 -13.60
CA LYS A 343 -4.74 -10.65 -12.72
C LYS A 343 -4.45 -9.36 -11.98
N SER A 344 -4.02 -9.48 -10.73
CA SER A 344 -3.49 -8.35 -9.97
C SER A 344 -2.20 -7.80 -10.59
N ASP A 345 -1.87 -6.54 -10.27
CA ASP A 345 -0.50 -6.08 -10.41
C ASP A 345 0.45 -6.84 -9.47
N VAL A 346 1.74 -6.79 -9.75
CA VAL A 346 2.74 -7.57 -9.00
C VAL A 346 3.23 -6.91 -7.70
N TYR A 347 2.69 -5.75 -7.34
CA TYR A 347 3.19 -4.96 -6.20
C TYR A 347 3.12 -5.74 -4.88
N HIS A 348 1.94 -6.15 -4.43
CA HIS A 348 1.79 -6.92 -3.20
C HIS A 348 2.42 -8.31 -3.30
N ALA A 349 2.28 -8.98 -4.44
CA ALA A 349 2.87 -10.29 -4.66
C ALA A 349 4.40 -10.25 -4.58
N PHE A 350 5.05 -9.25 -5.19
CA PHE A 350 6.49 -9.08 -5.09
C PHE A 350 6.93 -8.77 -3.65
N GLN A 351 6.23 -7.86 -2.96
CA GLN A 351 6.54 -7.52 -1.57
C GLN A 351 6.51 -8.76 -0.68
N SER A 352 5.54 -9.68 -0.86
CA SER A 352 5.46 -10.91 -0.07
C SER A 352 6.53 -11.96 -0.40
N THR A 353 7.29 -11.78 -1.47
CA THR A 353 8.49 -12.59 -1.74
C THR A 353 9.76 -12.01 -1.13
N TRP A 354 9.78 -10.73 -0.79
CA TRP A 354 10.98 -10.06 -0.24
C TRP A 354 10.87 -9.77 1.26
N ILE A 355 9.78 -9.14 1.72
CA ILE A 355 9.61 -8.70 3.11
C ILE A 355 9.86 -9.81 4.14
N PRO A 356 9.42 -11.08 3.93
CA PRO A 356 9.68 -12.15 4.88
C PRO A 356 11.16 -12.46 5.11
N TYR A 357 12.04 -12.06 4.20
CA TYR A 357 13.50 -12.31 4.27
C TYR A 357 14.31 -11.03 4.48
N GLY A 358 13.68 -9.88 4.24
CA GLY A 358 14.32 -8.58 4.32
C GLY A 358 14.43 -8.05 5.75
N THR A 359 14.94 -6.83 5.84
CA THR A 359 15.11 -6.10 7.11
C THR A 359 13.80 -5.37 7.48
N PRO A 360 13.14 -5.71 8.59
CA PRO A 360 11.78 -5.24 8.90
C PRO A 360 11.62 -3.72 9.06
N TYR A 361 12.70 -2.99 9.23
CA TYR A 361 12.71 -1.55 9.52
C TYR A 361 13.32 -0.70 8.40
N ILE A 362 13.58 -1.28 7.25
CA ILE A 362 14.07 -0.57 6.05
C ILE A 362 13.00 -0.63 4.96
N SER A 363 12.81 0.44 4.20
CA SER A 363 11.92 0.41 3.04
C SER A 363 12.42 -0.58 1.99
N ILE A 364 11.51 -1.31 1.37
CA ILE A 364 11.83 -2.50 0.57
C ILE A 364 12.86 -2.23 -0.54
N ALA A 365 12.75 -1.12 -1.28
CA ALA A 365 13.71 -0.80 -2.34
C ALA A 365 15.11 -0.47 -1.78
N SER A 366 15.18 0.17 -0.61
CA SER A 366 16.44 0.44 0.08
C SER A 366 17.07 -0.83 0.64
N ASP A 367 16.25 -1.76 1.14
CA ASP A 367 16.71 -3.06 1.63
C ASP A 367 17.27 -3.93 0.49
N VAL A 368 16.57 -3.99 -0.64
CA VAL A 368 17.07 -4.66 -1.86
C VAL A 368 18.43 -4.10 -2.28
N LYS A 369 18.56 -2.77 -2.32
CA LYS A 369 19.82 -2.11 -2.68
C LYS A 369 20.95 -2.50 -1.72
N GLN A 370 20.72 -2.40 -0.42
CA GLN A 370 21.73 -2.74 0.59
C GLN A 370 22.14 -4.22 0.52
N TYR A 371 21.17 -5.12 0.33
CA TYR A 371 21.45 -6.54 0.17
C TYR A 371 22.39 -6.80 -1.03
N MET A 372 22.11 -6.19 -2.19
CA MET A 372 22.92 -6.37 -3.38
C MET A 372 24.32 -5.75 -3.26
N GLU A 373 24.47 -4.63 -2.56
CA GLU A 373 25.76 -4.03 -2.26
C GLU A 373 26.64 -4.95 -1.41
N VAL A 374 26.05 -5.70 -0.47
CA VAL A 374 26.78 -6.70 0.35
C VAL A 374 27.13 -7.94 -0.47
N CYS A 375 26.25 -8.42 -1.35
CA CYS A 375 26.48 -9.60 -2.17
C CYS A 375 27.57 -9.40 -3.23
N HIS A 376 27.90 -8.16 -3.60
CA HIS A 376 28.94 -7.82 -4.59
C HIS A 376 30.29 -7.42 -3.98
N GLN A 377 30.42 -7.41 -2.65
CA GLN A 377 31.70 -7.25 -1.91
C GLN A 377 32.36 -8.60 -1.64
#